data_73b6f2062ba0675319302147eca79e2d
#
_entry.id   73b6f2062ba0675319302147eca79e2d
#
_cell.length_a   1.000
_cell.length_b   1.000
_cell.length_c   1.000
_cell.angle_alpha   90.00
_cell.angle_beta   90.00
_cell.angle_gamma   90.00
#
_symmetry.space_group_name_H-M   'P 1'
#
loop_
_entity.id
_entity.type
_entity.pdbx_description
1 polymer ?
#
loop_
_entity_poly.entity_id
_entity_poly.type
_entity_poly.pdbx_seq_one_letter_code
_entity_poly.pdbx_strand_id
1 'polypeptide(L)'
;MNMKKKFFLLLGMIATLSALLLLPVYADETGVSVSTVEALSESLDGKLFGVWFLIGAALVFWMQAGFAMVEAGFTRAKNTGNILMKNLMDFCIGTVVFILIGFSFLLGEDVIGLIGKPGFDIFTAYADFDWSNFVFNLVFCATTATIVSGAMAERTKFLSYCVYSAVISAVIYPIEAHWIWGGGWLAQLGFHDFAGSCAIHMVGGISALIGAAILGPRLGKFKKKKDGTVEVHAFPGHNITFGALGVFILWFGWYGFNGAACTSMEQLASVFVTTTVAPAIATVVCMIFTWVKYGKPDVSMCLNASLAGLVAITASCDVTDVLGSILIGAVSGVLVVFGVWLLDHKLHIDDPVGAVAVHCFNGIWGTIAVGLFATETSPGYAMALEEGRIAGEGLFYGGGFYQLGLQLMGFAAVAGWTVVTMIGVFFAIRAIFGLRVSAEEEIKGLDITEHGLPSAYDGFVIAPEKIDYEDELLPLAEEKLPVTEALQESSLPDVEPAPADGHRLTKIQIICKEAKLEKLTDALIELGVTGMTVSHVMGCGAQKGAPEYYRGVMMQATLLPKVQVDVVVSQIPVENVIAAVKSTLYTGHIGDGKIFIYPVRNAVKVRTGEEGYDALQDVE
;
A
#
# COMPACT_ATOMS: atom_id res chain seq x y z
N MET A 1 31.94 -23.01 -12.71
CA MET A 1 31.94 -23.89 -11.51
C MET A 1 30.52 -24.35 -11.27
N ASN A 2 30.28 -25.68 -11.30
CA ASN A 2 28.94 -26.29 -11.29
C ASN A 2 28.23 -25.99 -9.95
N MET A 3 26.93 -25.72 -9.97
CA MET A 3 26.11 -25.34 -8.82
C MET A 3 26.30 -26.27 -7.60
N LYS A 4 26.50 -27.57 -7.84
CA LYS A 4 26.86 -28.56 -6.80
C LYS A 4 28.20 -28.23 -6.11
N LYS A 5 29.21 -27.74 -6.84
CA LYS A 5 30.50 -27.35 -6.24
C LYS A 5 30.40 -26.07 -5.38
N LYS A 6 29.54 -25.14 -5.76
CA LYS A 6 29.28 -23.92 -4.95
C LYS A 6 28.53 -24.26 -3.67
N PHE A 7 27.57 -25.19 -3.74
CA PHE A 7 26.80 -25.68 -2.57
C PHE A 7 27.71 -26.42 -1.58
N PHE A 8 28.59 -27.31 -2.07
CA PHE A 8 29.56 -28.01 -1.19
C PHE A 8 30.62 -27.06 -0.61
N LEU A 9 31.02 -26.02 -1.33
CA LEU A 9 31.91 -24.99 -0.78
C LEU A 9 31.23 -24.17 0.32
N LEU A 10 29.96 -23.80 0.13
CA LEU A 10 29.17 -23.11 1.16
C LEU A 10 28.93 -24.00 2.39
N LEU A 11 28.58 -25.27 2.18
CA LEU A 11 28.45 -26.24 3.28
C LEU A 11 29.79 -26.47 4.00
N GLY A 12 30.89 -26.53 3.28
CA GLY A 12 32.23 -26.64 3.85
C GLY A 12 32.61 -25.40 4.67
N MET A 13 32.28 -24.19 4.19
CA MET A 13 32.49 -22.95 4.96
C MET A 13 31.62 -22.91 6.22
N ILE A 14 30.37 -23.33 6.17
CA ILE A 14 29.48 -23.41 7.32
C ILE A 14 30.00 -24.47 8.30
N ALA A 15 30.42 -25.64 7.82
CA ALA A 15 30.98 -26.71 8.66
C ALA A 15 32.32 -26.29 9.31
N THR A 16 33.19 -25.55 8.60
CA THR A 16 34.43 -25.01 9.17
C THR A 16 34.16 -23.88 10.18
N LEU A 17 33.18 -23.03 9.95
CA LEU A 17 32.74 -22.04 10.94
C LEU A 17 32.17 -22.72 12.19
N SER A 18 31.31 -23.75 12.01
CA SER A 18 30.76 -24.53 13.13
C SER A 18 31.82 -25.34 13.87
N ALA A 19 32.82 -25.86 13.16
CA ALA A 19 33.95 -26.57 13.78
C ALA A 19 34.90 -25.64 14.56
N LEU A 20 35.05 -24.39 14.11
CA LEU A 20 35.78 -23.34 14.85
C LEU A 20 35.04 -22.92 16.13
N LEU A 21 33.68 -22.98 16.12
CA LEU A 21 32.84 -22.72 17.29
C LEU A 21 32.77 -23.91 18.27
N LEU A 22 33.16 -25.12 17.83
CA LEU A 22 33.13 -26.36 18.63
C LEU A 22 34.52 -26.83 19.09
N LEU A 23 35.59 -26.08 18.85
CA LEU A 23 36.87 -26.38 19.42
C LEU A 23 36.76 -26.26 20.97
N PRO A 24 36.86 -27.36 21.70
CA PRO A 24 36.98 -27.21 23.14
C PRO A 24 38.21 -26.37 23.40
N VAL A 25 38.05 -25.25 24.11
CA VAL A 25 39.18 -24.48 24.64
C VAL A 25 39.87 -25.44 25.61
N TYR A 26 40.90 -26.14 25.14
CA TYR A 26 41.86 -26.75 26.03
C TYR A 26 42.55 -25.54 26.70
N ALA A 27 42.21 -25.30 27.93
CA ALA A 27 42.97 -24.42 28.80
C ALA A 27 44.36 -25.06 28.98
N ASP A 28 45.24 -24.78 28.05
CA ASP A 28 46.67 -24.93 28.28
C ASP A 28 47.12 -23.82 29.26
N GLU A 29 48.05 -24.12 30.14
CA GLU A 29 48.52 -23.24 31.21
C GLU A 29 49.18 -21.92 30.72
N THR A 30 48.83 -21.44 29.55
CA THR A 30 49.30 -20.18 28.97
C THR A 30 48.33 -19.03 29.29
N GLY A 31 48.20 -18.67 30.55
CA GLY A 31 47.87 -17.33 31.04
C GLY A 31 46.74 -16.52 30.42
N VAL A 32 45.76 -17.13 29.68
CA VAL A 32 44.57 -16.43 29.20
C VAL A 32 43.62 -16.32 30.39
N SER A 33 43.49 -15.13 30.95
CA SER A 33 42.59 -14.89 32.09
C SER A 33 41.11 -14.99 31.61
N VAL A 34 40.20 -15.38 32.50
CA VAL A 34 38.76 -15.37 32.27
C VAL A 34 38.30 -14.01 31.73
N SER A 35 38.88 -12.91 32.28
CA SER A 35 38.61 -11.55 31.81
C SER A 35 39.01 -11.30 30.34
N THR A 36 40.04 -11.99 29.84
CA THR A 36 40.45 -11.87 28.43
C THR A 36 39.47 -12.58 27.50
N VAL A 37 38.90 -13.73 27.94
CA VAL A 37 37.90 -14.47 27.20
C VAL A 37 36.58 -13.70 27.20
N GLU A 38 36.19 -13.14 28.33
CA GLU A 38 34.99 -12.29 28.45
C GLU A 38 35.12 -11.05 27.57
N ALA A 39 36.23 -10.32 27.60
CA ALA A 39 36.45 -9.17 26.73
C ALA A 39 36.46 -9.52 25.23
N LEU A 40 36.96 -10.70 24.86
CA LEU A 40 36.90 -11.18 23.49
C LEU A 40 35.47 -11.53 23.06
N SER A 41 34.69 -12.15 23.95
CA SER A 41 33.27 -12.47 23.74
C SER A 41 32.46 -11.18 23.51
N GLU A 42 32.58 -10.21 24.40
CA GLU A 42 31.93 -8.90 24.26
C GLU A 42 32.31 -8.18 22.96
N SER A 43 33.62 -8.22 22.60
CA SER A 43 34.06 -7.65 21.33
C SER A 43 33.49 -8.35 20.09
N LEU A 44 33.31 -9.69 20.14
CA LEU A 44 32.73 -10.45 19.07
C LEU A 44 31.22 -10.19 18.97
N ASP A 45 30.53 -10.15 20.08
CA ASP A 45 29.10 -9.85 20.14
C ASP A 45 28.83 -8.44 19.62
N GLY A 46 29.61 -7.43 20.06
CA GLY A 46 29.50 -6.07 19.55
C GLY A 46 29.72 -5.96 18.03
N LYS A 47 30.68 -6.72 17.48
CA LYS A 47 30.90 -6.76 16.03
C LYS A 47 29.74 -7.46 15.29
N LEU A 48 29.21 -8.54 15.84
CA LEU A 48 28.08 -9.28 15.26
C LEU A 48 26.83 -8.40 15.19
N PHE A 49 26.49 -7.76 16.31
CA PHE A 49 25.35 -6.85 16.35
C PHE A 49 25.58 -5.57 15.54
N GLY A 50 26.80 -5.08 15.40
CA GLY A 50 27.12 -3.98 14.47
C GLY A 50 26.84 -4.35 13.00
N VAL A 51 27.16 -5.59 12.58
CA VAL A 51 26.81 -6.08 11.24
C VAL A 51 25.30 -6.24 11.10
N TRP A 52 24.64 -6.80 12.11
CA TRP A 52 23.18 -6.95 12.12
C TRP A 52 22.45 -5.61 12.03
N PHE A 53 22.93 -4.59 12.73
CA PHE A 53 22.40 -3.23 12.68
C PHE A 53 22.39 -2.64 11.26
N LEU A 54 23.49 -2.82 10.52
CA LEU A 54 23.58 -2.40 9.12
C LEU A 54 22.68 -3.23 8.19
N ILE A 55 22.56 -4.53 8.44
CA ILE A 55 21.59 -5.38 7.71
C ILE A 55 20.16 -4.89 7.98
N GLY A 56 19.86 -4.56 9.24
CA GLY A 56 18.57 -3.98 9.62
C GLY A 56 18.29 -2.66 8.90
N ALA A 57 19.27 -1.76 8.84
CA ALA A 57 19.16 -0.52 8.07
C ALA A 57 18.87 -0.78 6.57
N ALA A 58 19.53 -1.78 5.96
CA ALA A 58 19.28 -2.19 4.59
C ALA A 58 17.88 -2.78 4.40
N LEU A 59 17.36 -3.55 5.35
CA LEU A 59 16.00 -4.06 5.35
C LEU A 59 14.96 -2.93 5.43
N VAL A 60 15.21 -1.92 6.27
CA VAL A 60 14.33 -0.73 6.36
C VAL A 60 14.40 0.09 5.07
N PHE A 61 15.58 0.27 4.47
CA PHE A 61 15.68 0.89 3.14
C PHE A 61 14.83 0.14 2.10
N TRP A 62 14.86 -1.19 2.14
CA TRP A 62 14.05 -2.03 1.23
C TRP A 62 12.54 -1.81 1.41
N MET A 63 12.09 -1.36 2.58
CA MET A 63 10.69 -0.99 2.81
C MET A 63 10.22 0.16 1.93
N GLN A 64 11.11 1.02 1.40
CA GLN A 64 10.73 2.07 0.44
C GLN A 64 10.10 1.47 -0.82
N ALA A 65 10.63 0.32 -1.31
CA ALA A 65 10.00 -0.42 -2.40
C ALA A 65 8.61 -0.96 -1.99
N GLY A 66 8.48 -1.44 -0.76
CA GLY A 66 7.20 -1.90 -0.22
C GLY A 66 6.14 -0.79 -0.16
N PHE A 67 6.49 0.38 0.37
CA PHE A 67 5.61 1.55 0.39
C PHE A 67 5.19 1.98 -1.02
N ALA A 68 6.16 2.10 -1.94
CA ALA A 68 5.88 2.45 -3.32
C ALA A 68 4.88 1.47 -3.99
N MET A 69 5.00 0.17 -3.70
CA MET A 69 4.11 -0.86 -4.22
C MET A 69 2.72 -0.83 -3.57
N VAL A 70 2.62 -0.62 -2.26
CA VAL A 70 1.33 -0.47 -1.55
C VAL A 70 0.60 0.75 -2.07
N GLU A 71 1.27 1.90 -2.11
CA GLU A 71 0.65 3.15 -2.56
C GLU A 71 0.21 3.06 -4.04
N ALA A 72 1.09 2.60 -4.93
CA ALA A 72 0.76 2.44 -6.34
C ALA A 72 -0.39 1.44 -6.54
N GLY A 73 -0.36 0.30 -5.84
CA GLY A 73 -1.38 -0.73 -5.97
C GLY A 73 -2.76 -0.30 -5.49
N PHE A 74 -2.84 0.55 -4.45
CA PHE A 74 -4.11 1.02 -3.85
C PHE A 74 -4.64 2.32 -4.46
N THR A 75 -3.94 2.90 -5.40
CA THR A 75 -4.34 4.12 -6.13
C THR A 75 -4.70 3.83 -7.58
N ARG A 76 -5.11 4.86 -8.33
CA ARG A 76 -5.49 4.71 -9.74
C ARG A 76 -4.27 4.71 -10.65
N ALA A 77 -4.31 3.87 -11.69
CA ALA A 77 -3.19 3.60 -12.61
C ALA A 77 -2.56 4.86 -13.22
N LYS A 78 -3.35 5.90 -13.48
CA LYS A 78 -2.91 7.18 -14.08
C LYS A 78 -1.98 8.03 -13.19
N ASN A 79 -1.73 7.58 -11.95
CA ASN A 79 -0.87 8.27 -10.98
C ASN A 79 0.31 7.39 -10.51
N THR A 80 0.50 6.22 -11.11
CA THR A 80 1.51 5.24 -10.67
C THR A 80 2.93 5.78 -10.78
N GLY A 81 3.28 6.41 -11.90
CA GLY A 81 4.59 7.00 -12.12
C GLY A 81 4.88 8.15 -11.14
N ASN A 82 3.88 8.99 -10.86
CA ASN A 82 3.97 10.06 -9.87
C ASN A 82 4.22 9.50 -8.46
N ILE A 83 3.54 8.41 -8.07
CA ILE A 83 3.72 7.78 -6.78
C ILE A 83 5.11 7.17 -6.64
N LEU A 84 5.60 6.46 -7.66
CA LEU A 84 6.96 5.89 -7.65
C LEU A 84 8.02 7.00 -7.52
N MET A 85 7.84 8.10 -8.26
CA MET A 85 8.74 9.26 -8.18
C MET A 85 8.73 9.92 -6.81
N LYS A 86 7.55 10.05 -6.16
CA LYS A 86 7.42 10.57 -4.81
C LYS A 86 8.18 9.71 -3.80
N ASN A 87 7.97 8.40 -3.81
CA ASN A 87 8.63 7.48 -2.87
C ASN A 87 10.16 7.48 -3.05
N LEU A 88 10.65 7.57 -4.29
CA LEU A 88 12.09 7.72 -4.54
C LEU A 88 12.61 9.06 -3.99
N MET A 89 11.87 10.14 -4.19
CA MET A 89 12.29 11.46 -3.75
C MET A 89 12.23 11.64 -2.24
N ASP A 90 11.35 10.97 -1.52
CA ASP A 90 11.35 10.98 -0.05
C ASP A 90 12.69 10.53 0.51
N PHE A 91 13.18 9.41 0.00
CA PHE A 91 14.47 8.91 0.42
C PHE A 91 15.61 9.83 0.00
N CYS A 92 15.64 10.30 -1.26
CA CYS A 92 16.72 11.12 -1.78
C CYS A 92 16.76 12.51 -1.13
N ILE A 93 15.61 13.19 -1.02
CA ILE A 93 15.51 14.51 -0.39
C ILE A 93 15.77 14.38 1.11
N GLY A 94 15.16 13.37 1.76
CA GLY A 94 15.38 13.04 3.16
C GLY A 94 16.87 12.88 3.45
N THR A 95 17.58 12.09 2.63
CA THR A 95 19.03 11.89 2.77
C THR A 95 19.79 13.22 2.72
N VAL A 96 19.50 14.08 1.73
CA VAL A 96 20.22 15.35 1.56
C VAL A 96 20.01 16.27 2.77
N VAL A 97 18.77 16.46 3.22
CA VAL A 97 18.50 17.39 4.33
C VAL A 97 18.89 16.78 5.70
N PHE A 98 18.80 15.46 5.84
CA PHE A 98 19.18 14.78 7.07
C PHE A 98 20.70 14.82 7.29
N ILE A 99 21.50 14.65 6.21
CA ILE A 99 22.96 14.78 6.28
C ILE A 99 23.39 16.21 6.61
N LEU A 100 22.63 17.22 6.14
CA LEU A 100 22.99 18.62 6.36
C LEU A 100 22.62 19.12 7.76
N ILE A 101 21.50 18.68 8.33
CA ILE A 101 20.98 19.21 9.58
C ILE A 101 20.22 18.19 10.43
N GLY A 102 19.41 17.31 9.83
CA GLY A 102 18.50 16.44 10.57
C GLY A 102 19.20 15.51 11.54
N PHE A 103 20.34 14.90 11.15
CA PHE A 103 21.08 14.00 12.01
C PHE A 103 21.60 14.67 13.28
N SER A 104 22.14 15.89 13.16
CA SER A 104 22.63 16.62 14.34
C SER A 104 21.50 17.08 15.26
N PHE A 105 20.32 17.41 14.72
CA PHE A 105 19.16 17.70 15.55
C PHE A 105 18.64 16.48 16.31
N LEU A 106 18.78 15.27 15.73
CA LEU A 106 18.36 14.02 16.36
C LEU A 106 19.38 13.50 17.38
N LEU A 107 20.66 13.35 16.99
CA LEU A 107 21.68 12.66 17.77
C LEU A 107 22.88 13.54 18.18
N GLY A 108 22.81 14.85 17.95
CA GLY A 108 23.80 15.80 18.47
C GLY A 108 23.72 15.89 19.99
N GLU A 109 24.77 16.50 20.61
CA GLU A 109 24.79 16.79 22.04
C GLU A 109 23.51 17.47 22.51
N ASP A 110 22.87 16.92 23.56
CA ASP A 110 21.58 17.42 24.04
C ASP A 110 21.62 18.89 24.46
N VAL A 111 20.67 19.68 23.99
CA VAL A 111 20.46 21.06 24.40
C VAL A 111 19.12 21.15 25.15
N ILE A 112 19.21 21.25 26.46
CA ILE A 112 18.08 21.44 27.40
C ILE A 112 16.98 20.38 27.28
N GLY A 113 17.28 19.20 26.82
CA GLY A 113 16.32 18.11 26.62
C GLY A 113 15.44 18.24 25.39
N LEU A 114 15.63 19.24 24.54
CA LEU A 114 14.68 19.56 23.45
C LEU A 114 15.21 19.30 22.05
N ILE A 115 16.52 19.40 21.83
CA ILE A 115 17.11 19.31 20.49
C ILE A 115 18.57 18.94 20.59
N GLY A 116 19.07 18.15 19.65
CA GLY A 116 20.50 17.95 19.47
C GLY A 116 21.18 19.22 18.95
N LYS A 117 22.35 19.51 19.43
CA LYS A 117 23.17 20.66 19.03
C LYS A 117 23.52 20.54 17.53
N PRO A 118 23.21 21.56 16.73
CA PRO A 118 23.63 21.58 15.33
C PRO A 118 25.13 21.44 15.19
N GLY A 119 25.58 20.49 14.37
CA GLY A 119 27.00 20.20 14.14
C GLY A 119 27.26 19.73 12.72
N PHE A 120 28.51 19.76 12.32
CA PHE A 120 28.98 19.31 11.02
C PHE A 120 30.00 18.17 11.15
N ASP A 121 29.91 17.38 12.22
CA ASP A 121 30.85 16.31 12.54
C ASP A 121 30.93 15.25 11.45
N ILE A 122 29.84 15.01 10.75
CA ILE A 122 29.79 14.16 9.55
C ILE A 122 30.83 14.61 8.48
N PHE A 123 31.17 15.88 8.43
CA PHE A 123 32.14 16.43 7.47
C PHE A 123 33.52 16.67 8.08
N THR A 124 33.61 16.86 9.40
CA THR A 124 34.83 17.31 10.09
C THR A 124 35.51 16.21 10.93
N ALA A 125 34.72 15.24 11.42
CA ALA A 125 35.21 14.13 12.25
C ALA A 125 35.03 12.78 11.54
N TYR A 126 35.30 12.70 10.26
CA TYR A 126 34.95 11.56 9.37
C TYR A 126 35.47 10.21 9.88
N ALA A 127 36.66 10.15 10.47
CA ALA A 127 37.26 8.90 10.95
C ALA A 127 36.58 8.33 12.21
N ASP A 128 36.01 9.19 13.03
CA ASP A 128 35.41 8.86 14.32
C ASP A 128 33.86 8.98 14.30
N PHE A 129 33.31 9.26 13.14
CA PHE A 129 31.87 9.43 12.99
C PHE A 129 31.12 8.09 13.04
N ASP A 130 29.98 8.03 13.76
CA ASP A 130 29.14 6.84 13.86
C ASP A 130 28.25 6.66 12.62
N TRP A 131 28.85 6.09 11.58
CA TRP A 131 28.21 5.84 10.29
C TRP A 131 27.03 4.89 10.38
N SER A 132 27.08 3.93 11.30
CA SER A 132 26.01 2.95 11.48
C SER A 132 24.74 3.61 12.00
N ASN A 133 24.87 4.45 13.04
CA ASN A 133 23.76 5.23 13.57
C ASN A 133 23.21 6.22 12.54
N PHE A 134 24.09 6.86 11.77
CA PHE A 134 23.64 7.75 10.71
C PHE A 134 22.71 7.03 9.71
N VAL A 135 23.17 5.92 9.13
CA VAL A 135 22.43 5.19 8.11
C VAL A 135 21.11 4.63 8.66
N PHE A 136 21.10 4.10 9.89
CA PHE A 136 19.91 3.57 10.51
C PHE A 136 18.86 4.66 10.78
N ASN A 137 19.26 5.77 11.36
CA ASN A 137 18.32 6.88 11.63
C ASN A 137 17.85 7.60 10.36
N LEU A 138 18.67 7.60 9.30
CA LEU A 138 18.27 8.10 7.99
C LEU A 138 17.08 7.32 7.41
N VAL A 139 17.13 5.99 7.44
CA VAL A 139 16.03 5.18 6.89
C VAL A 139 14.75 5.29 7.70
N PHE A 140 14.82 5.56 9.00
CA PHE A 140 13.68 5.87 9.86
C PHE A 140 13.09 7.25 9.55
N CYS A 141 13.95 8.26 9.39
CA CYS A 141 13.54 9.59 8.97
C CYS A 141 12.78 9.56 7.64
N ALA A 142 13.32 8.89 6.64
CA ALA A 142 12.67 8.73 5.35
C ALA A 142 11.30 8.06 5.46
N THR A 143 11.17 7.03 6.31
CA THR A 143 9.90 6.33 6.54
C THR A 143 8.82 7.28 7.07
N THR A 144 9.15 8.18 8.00
CA THR A 144 8.20 9.16 8.55
C THR A 144 7.64 10.09 7.47
N ALA A 145 8.47 10.56 6.54
CA ALA A 145 8.04 11.39 5.42
C ALA A 145 7.18 10.61 4.41
N THR A 146 7.57 9.36 4.10
CA THR A 146 6.87 8.50 3.15
C THR A 146 5.43 8.19 3.57
N ILE A 147 5.14 8.01 4.86
CA ILE A 147 3.79 7.76 5.38
C ILE A 147 2.78 8.82 4.92
N VAL A 148 3.21 10.08 4.84
CA VAL A 148 2.33 11.20 4.43
C VAL A 148 1.91 11.10 2.97
N SER A 149 2.76 10.53 2.11
CA SER A 149 2.52 10.37 0.67
C SER A 149 1.19 9.70 0.36
N GLY A 150 0.91 8.59 1.02
CA GLY A 150 -0.26 7.76 0.76
C GLY A 150 -1.60 8.49 0.98
N ALA A 151 -1.72 9.25 2.07
CA ALA A 151 -2.94 10.00 2.38
C ALA A 151 -3.18 11.18 1.45
N MET A 152 -2.13 11.72 0.84
CA MET A 152 -2.18 12.88 -0.06
C MET A 152 -2.08 12.49 -1.55
N ALA A 153 -2.07 11.19 -1.87
CA ALA A 153 -1.91 10.68 -3.21
C ALA A 153 -2.98 11.18 -4.19
N GLU A 154 -2.62 11.20 -5.48
CA GLU A 154 -3.48 11.50 -6.64
C GLU A 154 -3.88 12.98 -6.85
N ARG A 155 -3.64 13.89 -5.89
CA ARG A 155 -4.09 15.29 -6.00
C ARG A 155 -3.11 16.33 -5.47
N THR A 156 -1.93 15.92 -4.96
CA THR A 156 -0.90 16.84 -4.43
C THR A 156 0.09 17.23 -5.51
N LYS A 157 0.41 18.52 -5.62
CA LYS A 157 1.50 19.01 -6.48
C LYS A 157 2.83 18.38 -6.09
N PHE A 158 3.61 17.93 -7.06
CA PHE A 158 4.89 17.26 -6.82
C PHE A 158 5.90 18.18 -6.08
N LEU A 159 6.00 19.46 -6.48
CA LEU A 159 6.86 20.41 -5.78
C LEU A 159 6.49 20.55 -4.29
N SER A 160 5.19 20.67 -3.99
CA SER A 160 4.71 20.80 -2.61
C SER A 160 5.00 19.56 -1.77
N TYR A 161 4.93 18.39 -2.41
CA TYR A 161 5.37 17.13 -1.86
C TYR A 161 6.86 17.17 -1.46
N CYS A 162 7.74 17.55 -2.38
CA CYS A 162 9.19 17.64 -2.11
C CYS A 162 9.49 18.58 -0.94
N VAL A 163 8.77 19.70 -0.84
CA VAL A 163 8.99 20.69 0.22
C VAL A 163 8.59 20.13 1.59
N TYR A 164 7.41 19.52 1.73
CA TYR A 164 7.04 19.00 3.05
C TYR A 164 7.89 17.79 3.47
N SER A 165 8.28 16.93 2.54
CA SER A 165 9.21 15.82 2.80
C SER A 165 10.55 16.35 3.34
N ALA A 166 11.10 17.40 2.71
CA ALA A 166 12.32 18.07 3.19
C ALA A 166 12.14 18.64 4.60
N VAL A 167 11.03 19.31 4.91
CA VAL A 167 10.79 19.91 6.24
C VAL A 167 10.59 18.85 7.31
N ILE A 168 9.85 17.77 7.02
CA ILE A 168 9.70 16.66 7.96
C ILE A 168 11.08 16.08 8.29
N SER A 169 11.87 15.79 7.28
CA SER A 169 13.18 15.12 7.43
C SER A 169 14.27 16.03 8.05
N ALA A 170 14.17 17.34 7.84
CA ALA A 170 15.15 18.28 8.38
C ALA A 170 14.87 18.72 9.83
N VAL A 171 13.57 18.84 10.20
CA VAL A 171 13.17 19.56 11.41
C VAL A 171 12.13 18.80 12.24
N ILE A 172 11.00 18.40 11.63
CA ILE A 172 9.84 17.93 12.42
C ILE A 172 10.18 16.62 13.14
N TYR A 173 10.57 15.61 12.37
CA TYR A 173 10.97 14.31 12.88
C TYR A 173 12.24 14.36 13.74
N PRO A 174 13.35 15.00 13.31
CA PRO A 174 14.58 14.95 14.12
C PRO A 174 14.43 15.57 15.51
N ILE A 175 13.64 16.62 15.67
CA ILE A 175 13.46 17.28 16.97
C ILE A 175 12.65 16.42 17.93
N GLU A 176 11.52 15.87 17.50
CA GLU A 176 10.72 15.04 18.40
C GLU A 176 11.36 13.68 18.68
N ALA A 177 12.05 13.10 17.68
CA ALA A 177 12.82 11.87 17.85
C ALA A 177 14.02 12.06 18.80
N HIS A 178 14.62 13.26 18.86
CA HIS A 178 15.60 13.61 19.88
C HIS A 178 15.04 13.49 21.29
N TRP A 179 13.78 13.88 21.52
CA TRP A 179 13.15 13.73 22.83
C TRP A 179 13.11 12.28 23.31
N ILE A 180 13.01 11.32 22.37
CA ILE A 180 12.82 9.90 22.61
C ILE A 180 14.16 9.12 22.57
N TRP A 181 14.99 9.38 21.55
CA TRP A 181 16.20 8.59 21.25
C TRP A 181 17.51 9.37 21.34
N GLY A 182 17.44 10.71 21.25
CA GLY A 182 18.62 11.57 21.30
C GLY A 182 19.06 12.00 22.71
N GLY A 183 18.53 11.37 23.76
CA GLY A 183 18.82 11.74 25.15
C GLY A 183 17.97 12.91 25.67
N GLY A 184 16.93 13.32 24.93
CA GLY A 184 16.05 14.40 25.31
C GLY A 184 15.15 14.09 26.50
N TRP A 185 14.26 15.01 26.84
CA TRP A 185 13.50 15.00 28.09
C TRP A 185 12.55 13.79 28.28
N LEU A 186 11.99 13.23 27.21
CA LEU A 186 11.16 12.03 27.30
C LEU A 186 11.98 10.78 27.63
N ALA A 187 13.15 10.64 26.99
CA ALA A 187 14.10 9.57 27.33
C ALA A 187 14.50 9.62 28.81
N GLN A 188 14.82 10.81 29.32
CA GLN A 188 15.22 11.03 30.71
C GLN A 188 14.11 10.68 31.72
N LEU A 189 12.84 10.65 31.30
CA LEU A 189 11.69 10.27 32.13
C LEU A 189 11.34 8.78 32.06
N GLY A 190 11.94 8.02 31.15
CA GLY A 190 11.60 6.62 30.91
C GLY A 190 10.37 6.41 30.00
N PHE A 191 10.09 7.36 29.11
CA PHE A 191 9.18 7.14 28.00
C PHE A 191 9.78 6.13 27.05
N HIS A 192 9.04 5.06 26.71
CA HIS A 192 9.55 3.97 25.90
C HIS A 192 8.88 3.94 24.53
N ASP A 193 9.69 3.96 23.49
CA ASP A 193 9.32 3.69 22.11
C ASP A 193 10.50 3.01 21.42
N PHE A 194 10.52 1.67 21.38
CA PHE A 194 11.70 0.93 20.94
C PHE A 194 12.07 1.22 19.49
N ALA A 195 11.09 1.18 18.59
CA ALA A 195 11.34 1.31 17.16
C ALA A 195 10.41 2.29 16.43
N GLY A 196 9.53 3.06 17.12
CA GLY A 196 8.88 4.21 16.52
C GLY A 196 7.39 4.12 16.25
N SER A 197 6.58 3.44 17.09
CA SER A 197 5.12 3.62 17.00
C SER A 197 4.74 5.09 17.19
N CYS A 198 5.40 5.80 18.12
CA CYS A 198 5.23 7.22 18.37
C CYS A 198 6.04 8.06 17.37
N ALA A 199 7.36 7.95 17.43
CA ALA A 199 8.29 8.84 16.73
C ALA A 199 8.16 8.78 15.19
N ILE A 200 7.78 7.64 14.64
CA ILE A 200 7.71 7.47 13.18
C ILE A 200 6.26 7.40 12.72
N HIS A 201 5.53 6.40 13.23
CA HIS A 201 4.21 6.08 12.68
C HIS A 201 3.14 7.07 13.12
N MET A 202 3.09 7.45 14.37
CA MET A 202 2.14 8.45 14.84
C MET A 202 2.44 9.82 14.24
N VAL A 203 3.69 10.24 14.19
CA VAL A 203 4.11 11.52 13.59
C VAL A 203 3.78 11.57 12.10
N GLY A 204 4.18 10.55 11.34
CA GLY A 204 3.81 10.43 9.93
C GLY A 204 2.31 10.37 9.72
N GLY A 205 1.59 9.60 10.54
CA GLY A 205 0.14 9.44 10.47
C GLY A 205 -0.66 10.70 10.83
N ILE A 206 -0.25 11.47 11.83
CA ILE A 206 -0.84 12.78 12.17
C ILE A 206 -0.56 13.78 11.04
N SER A 207 0.66 13.80 10.51
CA SER A 207 1.03 14.63 9.38
C SER A 207 0.18 14.31 8.14
N ALA A 208 -0.05 13.03 7.88
CA ALA A 208 -0.93 12.52 6.83
C ALA A 208 -2.38 12.99 7.02
N LEU A 209 -2.91 12.89 8.24
CA LEU A 209 -4.27 13.34 8.57
C LEU A 209 -4.45 14.85 8.31
N ILE A 210 -3.51 15.65 8.80
CA ILE A 210 -3.53 17.12 8.62
C ILE A 210 -3.40 17.47 7.14
N GLY A 211 -2.44 16.84 6.44
CA GLY A 211 -2.23 17.05 5.02
C GLY A 211 -3.47 16.72 4.20
N ALA A 212 -4.08 15.55 4.40
CA ALA A 212 -5.30 15.13 3.72
C ALA A 212 -6.49 16.07 4.00
N ALA A 213 -6.65 16.53 5.25
CA ALA A 213 -7.71 17.44 5.65
C ALA A 213 -7.57 18.84 4.98
N ILE A 214 -6.35 19.40 4.93
CA ILE A 214 -6.09 20.72 4.31
C ILE A 214 -6.14 20.64 2.78
N LEU A 215 -5.69 19.54 2.19
CA LEU A 215 -5.69 19.29 0.75
C LEU A 215 -7.11 19.10 0.21
N GLY A 216 -7.97 18.47 1.00
CA GLY A 216 -9.33 18.10 0.60
C GLY A 216 -9.38 16.74 -0.12
N PRO A 217 -10.61 16.21 -0.33
CA PRO A 217 -10.81 14.90 -0.95
C PRO A 217 -10.53 14.90 -2.46
N ARG A 218 -10.28 13.73 -3.03
CA ARG A 218 -10.26 13.52 -4.49
C ARG A 218 -11.60 13.88 -5.09
N LEU A 219 -11.59 14.38 -6.32
CA LEU A 219 -12.81 14.70 -7.07
C LEU A 219 -13.74 13.48 -7.12
N GLY A 220 -15.02 13.69 -6.79
CA GLY A 220 -16.03 12.63 -6.78
C GLY A 220 -15.98 11.66 -5.59
N LYS A 221 -15.08 11.83 -4.61
CA LYS A 221 -15.02 10.93 -3.43
C LYS A 221 -16.25 11.08 -2.52
N PHE A 222 -16.67 12.31 -2.29
CA PHE A 222 -17.82 12.64 -1.43
C PHE A 222 -18.82 13.49 -2.21
N LYS A 223 -20.05 12.98 -2.36
CA LYS A 223 -21.13 13.71 -3.05
C LYS A 223 -22.23 14.09 -2.07
N LYS A 224 -22.48 15.40 -1.91
CA LYS A 224 -23.53 15.91 -1.06
C LYS A 224 -24.88 15.77 -1.76
N LYS A 225 -25.83 15.02 -1.17
CA LYS A 225 -27.20 14.86 -1.67
C LYS A 225 -28.07 16.05 -1.31
N LYS A 226 -29.20 16.18 -2.00
CA LYS A 226 -30.19 17.25 -1.76
C LYS A 226 -30.77 17.24 -0.35
N ASP A 227 -30.81 16.08 0.30
CA ASP A 227 -31.26 15.89 1.68
C ASP A 227 -30.19 16.24 2.73
N GLY A 228 -29.01 16.67 2.30
CA GLY A 228 -27.87 17.02 3.17
C GLY A 228 -26.99 15.85 3.57
N THR A 229 -27.35 14.61 3.24
CA THR A 229 -26.49 13.44 3.46
C THR A 229 -25.31 13.42 2.49
N VAL A 230 -24.18 12.82 2.91
CA VAL A 230 -23.01 12.65 2.08
C VAL A 230 -22.91 11.21 1.62
N GLU A 231 -22.88 11.02 0.31
CA GLU A 231 -22.59 9.74 -0.32
C GLU A 231 -21.08 9.57 -0.48
N VAL A 232 -20.59 8.41 -0.06
CA VAL A 232 -19.16 8.07 -0.14
C VAL A 232 -18.95 7.14 -1.32
N HIS A 233 -18.09 7.53 -2.25
CA HIS A 233 -17.74 6.70 -3.39
C HIS A 233 -16.44 5.93 -3.14
N ALA A 234 -16.42 4.67 -3.54
CA ALA A 234 -15.21 3.86 -3.48
C ALA A 234 -14.32 4.12 -4.71
N PHE A 235 -13.03 4.28 -4.45
CA PHE A 235 -11.99 4.33 -5.48
C PHE A 235 -11.08 3.11 -5.32
N PRO A 236 -11.41 1.97 -5.96
CA PRO A 236 -10.58 0.78 -5.86
C PRO A 236 -9.18 1.03 -6.39
N GLY A 237 -8.19 0.44 -5.71
CA GLY A 237 -6.84 0.38 -6.23
C GLY A 237 -6.79 -0.39 -7.56
N HIS A 238 -5.96 0.05 -8.48
CA HIS A 238 -5.90 -0.56 -9.81
C HIS A 238 -5.17 -1.91 -9.82
N ASN A 239 -4.34 -2.21 -8.81
CA ASN A 239 -3.55 -3.43 -8.75
C ASN A 239 -3.33 -3.92 -7.31
N ILE A 240 -4.33 -4.64 -6.79
CA ILE A 240 -4.28 -5.19 -5.42
C ILE A 240 -3.16 -6.21 -5.26
N THR A 241 -2.80 -6.97 -6.31
CA THR A 241 -1.67 -7.91 -6.29
C THR A 241 -0.35 -7.19 -6.04
N PHE A 242 -0.15 -6.03 -6.68
CA PHE A 242 1.03 -5.19 -6.46
C PHE A 242 1.06 -4.64 -5.03
N GLY A 243 -0.08 -4.16 -4.53
CA GLY A 243 -0.23 -3.75 -3.14
C GLY A 243 0.07 -4.87 -2.14
N ALA A 244 -0.42 -6.09 -2.41
CA ALA A 244 -0.16 -7.26 -1.56
C ALA A 244 1.34 -7.62 -1.50
N LEU A 245 2.03 -7.62 -2.64
CA LEU A 245 3.48 -7.85 -2.66
C LEU A 245 4.23 -6.76 -1.86
N GLY A 246 3.79 -5.50 -1.96
CA GLY A 246 4.32 -4.40 -1.15
C GLY A 246 4.17 -4.64 0.35
N VAL A 247 3.01 -5.16 0.80
CA VAL A 247 2.78 -5.51 2.20
C VAL A 247 3.73 -6.61 2.68
N PHE A 248 4.00 -7.65 1.88
CA PHE A 248 4.98 -8.69 2.24
C PHE A 248 6.40 -8.13 2.34
N ILE A 249 6.79 -7.24 1.44
CA ILE A 249 8.09 -6.55 1.50
C ILE A 249 8.20 -5.70 2.77
N LEU A 250 7.14 -4.96 3.12
CA LEU A 250 7.09 -4.17 4.35
C LEU A 250 7.21 -5.05 5.58
N TRP A 251 6.46 -6.15 5.66
CA TRP A 251 6.55 -7.07 6.79
C TRP A 251 7.96 -7.69 6.93
N PHE A 252 8.53 -8.13 5.82
CA PHE A 252 9.90 -8.64 5.81
C PHE A 252 10.91 -7.59 6.30
N GLY A 253 10.80 -6.35 5.82
CA GLY A 253 11.65 -5.24 6.26
C GLY A 253 11.46 -4.90 7.74
N TRP A 254 10.28 -5.18 8.31
CA TRP A 254 9.96 -4.88 9.70
C TRP A 254 10.76 -5.70 10.71
N TYR A 255 11.27 -6.87 10.32
CA TYR A 255 12.24 -7.60 11.15
C TYR A 255 13.54 -6.81 11.34
N GLY A 256 13.97 -6.06 10.34
CA GLY A 256 15.06 -5.09 10.49
C GLY A 256 14.63 -3.85 11.25
N PHE A 257 13.42 -3.34 10.97
CA PHE A 257 12.88 -2.15 11.61
C PHE A 257 12.80 -2.29 13.13
N ASN A 258 12.23 -3.37 13.62
CA ASN A 258 12.10 -3.66 15.05
C ASN A 258 13.34 -4.34 15.64
N GLY A 259 14.04 -5.17 14.86
CA GLY A 259 15.13 -6.01 15.40
C GLY A 259 16.52 -5.40 15.33
N ALA A 260 16.74 -4.37 14.50
CA ALA A 260 18.11 -3.86 14.28
C ALA A 260 18.79 -3.35 15.56
N ALA A 261 18.04 -2.68 16.43
CA ALA A 261 18.57 -2.10 17.67
C ALA A 261 18.72 -3.12 18.82
N CYS A 262 18.41 -4.41 18.60
CA CYS A 262 18.64 -5.45 19.60
C CYS A 262 20.15 -5.69 19.81
N THR A 263 20.52 -5.98 21.05
CA THR A 263 21.92 -6.18 21.46
C THR A 263 22.19 -7.57 22.07
N SER A 264 21.13 -8.40 22.21
CA SER A 264 21.25 -9.83 22.58
C SER A 264 20.44 -10.73 21.66
N MET A 265 20.83 -12.00 21.55
CA MET A 265 20.12 -12.98 20.71
C MET A 265 18.74 -13.30 21.25
N GLU A 266 18.58 -13.33 22.56
CA GLU A 266 17.31 -13.57 23.24
C GLU A 266 16.32 -12.44 22.97
N GLN A 267 16.78 -11.20 23.08
CA GLN A 267 15.98 -10.03 22.73
C GLN A 267 15.60 -10.05 21.25
N LEU A 268 16.57 -10.27 20.36
CA LEU A 268 16.33 -10.32 18.92
C LEU A 268 15.31 -11.38 18.54
N ALA A 269 15.43 -12.60 19.10
CA ALA A 269 14.51 -13.70 18.87
C ALA A 269 13.09 -13.34 19.36
N SER A 270 12.98 -12.74 20.55
CA SER A 270 11.70 -12.28 21.10
C SER A 270 11.06 -11.21 20.23
N VAL A 271 11.81 -10.22 19.79
CA VAL A 271 11.34 -9.14 18.89
C VAL A 271 10.84 -9.70 17.56
N PHE A 272 11.49 -10.73 17.00
CA PHE A 272 10.99 -11.43 15.81
C PHE A 272 9.64 -12.12 16.05
N VAL A 273 9.46 -12.74 17.22
CA VAL A 273 8.19 -13.37 17.59
C VAL A 273 7.08 -12.33 17.73
N THR A 274 7.31 -11.25 18.50
CA THR A 274 6.30 -10.21 18.71
C THR A 274 5.93 -9.52 17.40
N THR A 275 6.91 -9.24 16.54
CA THR A 275 6.75 -8.67 15.19
C THR A 275 6.02 -9.63 14.23
N THR A 276 6.03 -10.92 14.48
CA THR A 276 5.26 -11.90 13.71
C THR A 276 3.83 -12.06 14.23
N VAL A 277 3.67 -12.15 15.55
CA VAL A 277 2.38 -12.48 16.18
C VAL A 277 1.37 -11.35 16.04
N ALA A 278 1.75 -10.12 16.37
CA ALA A 278 0.81 -9.00 16.38
C ALA A 278 0.17 -8.74 14.98
N PRO A 279 0.91 -8.63 13.87
CA PRO A 279 0.31 -8.44 12.55
C PRO A 279 -0.49 -9.64 12.06
N ALA A 280 -0.07 -10.88 12.39
CA ALA A 280 -0.83 -12.08 12.03
C ALA A 280 -2.21 -12.08 12.71
N ILE A 281 -2.26 -11.79 14.01
CA ILE A 281 -3.52 -11.69 14.77
C ILE A 281 -4.36 -10.52 14.24
N ALA A 282 -3.78 -9.35 13.99
CA ALA A 282 -4.51 -8.21 13.44
C ALA A 282 -5.19 -8.55 12.10
N THR A 283 -4.47 -9.24 11.22
CA THR A 283 -4.99 -9.67 9.91
C THR A 283 -6.15 -10.66 10.07
N VAL A 284 -6.01 -11.67 10.93
CA VAL A 284 -7.05 -12.69 11.17
C VAL A 284 -8.30 -12.05 11.79
N VAL A 285 -8.13 -11.17 12.79
CA VAL A 285 -9.25 -10.45 13.42
C VAL A 285 -9.96 -9.55 12.43
N CYS A 286 -9.21 -8.81 11.61
CA CYS A 286 -9.78 -7.98 10.54
C CYS A 286 -10.55 -8.82 9.50
N MET A 287 -9.99 -9.95 9.09
CA MET A 287 -10.64 -10.89 8.17
C MET A 287 -11.99 -11.36 8.74
N ILE A 288 -12.02 -11.84 9.97
CA ILE A 288 -13.25 -12.30 10.64
C ILE A 288 -14.24 -11.14 10.76
N PHE A 289 -13.79 -9.96 11.22
CA PHE A 289 -14.63 -8.79 11.39
C PHE A 289 -15.29 -8.34 10.08
N THR A 290 -14.50 -8.22 9.01
CA THR A 290 -15.01 -7.81 7.69
C THR A 290 -15.91 -8.87 7.08
N TRP A 291 -15.59 -10.17 7.28
CA TRP A 291 -16.42 -11.27 6.81
C TRP A 291 -17.81 -11.26 7.47
N VAL A 292 -17.86 -11.12 8.79
CA VAL A 292 -19.13 -11.05 9.54
C VAL A 292 -19.92 -9.80 9.14
N LYS A 293 -19.25 -8.66 8.98
CA LYS A 293 -19.92 -7.38 8.72
C LYS A 293 -20.39 -7.22 7.27
N TYR A 294 -19.61 -7.70 6.29
CA TYR A 294 -19.84 -7.46 4.86
C TYR A 294 -20.20 -8.73 4.08
N GLY A 295 -20.23 -9.89 4.72
CA GLY A 295 -20.54 -11.18 4.09
C GLY A 295 -19.36 -11.81 3.33
N LYS A 296 -18.27 -11.08 3.13
CA LYS A 296 -17.01 -11.52 2.51
C LYS A 296 -15.83 -10.84 3.20
N PRO A 297 -14.66 -11.51 3.29
CA PRO A 297 -13.46 -10.87 3.80
C PRO A 297 -12.98 -9.80 2.81
N ASP A 298 -12.59 -8.64 3.33
CA ASP A 298 -12.05 -7.53 2.52
C ASP A 298 -10.53 -7.64 2.43
N VAL A 299 -10.01 -7.92 1.23
CA VAL A 299 -8.57 -8.12 0.99
C VAL A 299 -7.77 -6.86 1.31
N SER A 300 -8.24 -5.68 0.90
CA SER A 300 -7.51 -4.43 1.12
C SER A 300 -7.44 -4.05 2.59
N MET A 301 -8.52 -4.34 3.36
CA MET A 301 -8.54 -4.15 4.79
C MET A 301 -7.62 -5.14 5.52
N CYS A 302 -7.57 -6.40 5.10
CA CYS A 302 -6.66 -7.39 5.66
C CYS A 302 -5.18 -7.03 5.43
N LEU A 303 -4.86 -6.50 4.25
CA LEU A 303 -3.51 -6.00 3.94
C LEU A 303 -3.15 -4.80 4.83
N ASN A 304 -4.05 -3.84 5.01
CA ASN A 304 -3.85 -2.72 5.93
C ASN A 304 -3.79 -3.17 7.40
N ALA A 305 -4.54 -4.21 7.79
CA ALA A 305 -4.52 -4.74 9.15
C ALA A 305 -3.18 -5.37 9.52
N SER A 306 -2.51 -6.05 8.58
CA SER A 306 -1.16 -6.56 8.82
C SER A 306 -0.17 -5.43 9.13
N LEU A 307 -0.23 -4.34 8.36
CA LEU A 307 0.59 -3.15 8.60
C LEU A 307 0.21 -2.46 9.92
N ALA A 308 -1.08 -2.38 10.24
CA ALA A 308 -1.56 -1.81 11.50
C ALA A 308 -1.03 -2.58 12.73
N GLY A 309 -1.02 -3.92 12.66
CA GLY A 309 -0.45 -4.77 13.70
C GLY A 309 1.05 -4.59 13.85
N LEU A 310 1.79 -4.43 12.73
CA LEU A 310 3.21 -4.10 12.73
C LEU A 310 3.48 -2.75 13.40
N VAL A 311 2.73 -1.72 13.03
CA VAL A 311 2.83 -0.38 13.62
C VAL A 311 2.57 -0.40 15.13
N ALA A 312 1.53 -1.13 15.55
CA ALA A 312 1.14 -1.15 16.96
C ALA A 312 2.13 -1.89 17.87
N ILE A 313 2.82 -2.91 17.36
CA ILE A 313 3.81 -3.64 18.17
C ILE A 313 5.15 -2.93 18.25
N THR A 314 5.43 -2.00 17.35
CA THR A 314 6.74 -1.41 17.13
C THR A 314 7.33 -0.72 18.38
N ALA A 315 6.51 -0.04 19.20
CA ALA A 315 7.00 0.62 20.43
C ALA A 315 7.34 -0.37 21.55
N SER A 316 6.60 -1.48 21.64
CA SER A 316 6.67 -2.41 22.76
C SER A 316 7.31 -3.76 22.40
N CYS A 317 7.79 -3.93 21.18
CA CYS A 317 8.21 -5.23 20.66
C CYS A 317 9.32 -5.91 21.48
N ASP A 318 10.15 -5.14 22.17
CA ASP A 318 11.27 -5.60 23.03
C ASP A 318 10.87 -5.83 24.49
N VAL A 319 9.76 -5.21 24.96
CA VAL A 319 9.34 -5.24 26.36
C VAL A 319 7.98 -5.91 26.60
N THR A 320 7.36 -6.49 25.58
CA THR A 320 6.10 -7.24 25.71
C THR A 320 6.28 -8.72 25.43
N ASP A 321 5.38 -9.54 25.97
CA ASP A 321 5.35 -10.98 25.72
C ASP A 321 4.40 -11.37 24.58
N VAL A 322 4.26 -12.68 24.33
CA VAL A 322 3.38 -13.21 23.28
C VAL A 322 1.90 -12.87 23.54
N LEU A 323 1.45 -12.92 24.81
CA LEU A 323 0.06 -12.60 25.17
C LEU A 323 -0.24 -11.11 24.91
N GLY A 324 0.65 -10.22 25.33
CA GLY A 324 0.55 -8.79 25.03
C GLY A 324 0.49 -8.55 23.52
N SER A 325 1.36 -9.22 22.74
CA SER A 325 1.37 -9.13 21.27
C SER A 325 0.06 -9.58 20.63
N ILE A 326 -0.56 -10.65 21.13
CA ILE A 326 -1.89 -11.11 20.67
C ILE A 326 -2.95 -10.04 20.93
N LEU A 327 -2.98 -9.44 22.11
CA LEU A 327 -3.97 -8.42 22.48
C LEU A 327 -3.75 -7.12 21.70
N ILE A 328 -2.50 -6.69 21.53
CA ILE A 328 -2.13 -5.53 20.71
C ILE A 328 -2.61 -5.72 19.27
N GLY A 329 -2.31 -6.87 18.67
CA GLY A 329 -2.73 -7.19 17.31
C GLY A 329 -4.25 -7.31 17.16
N ALA A 330 -4.94 -7.90 18.13
CA ALA A 330 -6.40 -8.04 18.09
C ALA A 330 -7.12 -6.68 18.07
N VAL A 331 -6.68 -5.73 18.89
CA VAL A 331 -7.19 -4.36 18.88
C VAL A 331 -6.89 -3.67 17.55
N SER A 332 -5.68 -3.81 17.02
CA SER A 332 -5.25 -3.21 15.75
C SER A 332 -6.11 -3.66 14.57
N GLY A 333 -6.47 -4.95 14.52
CA GLY A 333 -7.31 -5.50 13.44
C GLY A 333 -8.71 -4.89 13.37
N VAL A 334 -9.29 -4.49 14.51
CA VAL A 334 -10.57 -3.77 14.57
C VAL A 334 -10.38 -2.27 14.37
N LEU A 335 -9.33 -1.71 14.98
CA LEU A 335 -9.05 -0.27 14.98
C LEU A 335 -8.81 0.27 13.57
N VAL A 336 -8.10 -0.46 12.71
CA VAL A 336 -7.86 -0.03 11.33
C VAL A 336 -9.15 0.06 10.53
N VAL A 337 -10.08 -0.90 10.68
CA VAL A 337 -11.39 -0.88 10.00
C VAL A 337 -12.24 0.29 10.52
N PHE A 338 -12.24 0.49 11.84
CA PHE A 338 -12.91 1.62 12.46
C PHE A 338 -12.33 2.97 12.01
N GLY A 339 -11.02 3.08 11.93
CA GLY A 339 -10.32 4.29 11.48
C GLY A 339 -10.68 4.68 10.05
N VAL A 340 -10.65 3.73 9.12
CA VAL A 340 -11.08 3.97 7.73
C VAL A 340 -12.55 4.39 7.67
N TRP A 341 -13.43 3.69 8.39
CA TRP A 341 -14.84 4.05 8.45
C TRP A 341 -15.06 5.44 9.04
N LEU A 342 -14.34 5.81 10.10
CA LEU A 342 -14.45 7.12 10.74
C LEU A 342 -14.04 8.24 9.79
N LEU A 343 -12.91 8.07 9.08
CA LEU A 343 -12.43 9.04 8.12
C LEU A 343 -13.41 9.23 6.95
N ASP A 344 -13.85 8.13 6.34
CA ASP A 344 -14.72 8.18 5.16
C ASP A 344 -16.15 8.65 5.50
N HIS A 345 -16.78 8.09 6.56
CA HIS A 345 -18.23 8.28 6.80
C HIS A 345 -18.58 9.36 7.84
N LYS A 346 -17.63 9.81 8.66
CA LYS A 346 -17.87 10.80 9.70
C LYS A 346 -17.09 12.08 9.50
N LEU A 347 -15.80 11.97 9.23
CA LEU A 347 -14.93 13.13 9.06
C LEU A 347 -14.85 13.61 7.61
N HIS A 348 -15.22 12.77 6.66
CA HIS A 348 -15.14 13.03 5.22
C HIS A 348 -13.72 13.48 4.82
N ILE A 349 -12.71 12.80 5.36
CA ILE A 349 -11.30 12.98 5.03
C ILE A 349 -10.89 11.82 4.12
N ASP A 350 -10.43 12.13 2.93
CA ASP A 350 -10.04 11.14 1.93
C ASP A 350 -8.59 10.68 2.14
N ASP A 351 -8.44 9.43 2.57
CA ASP A 351 -7.18 8.72 2.73
C ASP A 351 -7.10 7.57 1.71
N PRO A 352 -6.48 7.78 0.55
CA PRO A 352 -6.47 6.82 -0.56
C PRO A 352 -6.00 5.42 -0.21
N VAL A 353 -4.93 5.30 0.56
CA VAL A 353 -4.30 4.01 0.86
C VAL A 353 -4.59 3.50 2.28
N GLY A 354 -5.17 4.32 3.15
CA GLY A 354 -5.41 3.99 4.56
C GLY A 354 -4.26 4.33 5.49
N ALA A 355 -3.35 5.21 5.07
CA ALA A 355 -2.16 5.59 5.83
C ALA A 355 -2.51 6.16 7.21
N VAL A 356 -3.54 6.98 7.32
CA VAL A 356 -3.98 7.55 8.61
C VAL A 356 -4.51 6.47 9.55
N ALA A 357 -5.35 5.56 9.05
CA ALA A 357 -5.90 4.47 9.86
C ALA A 357 -4.80 3.49 10.31
N VAL A 358 -3.82 3.20 9.46
CA VAL A 358 -2.70 2.33 9.77
C VAL A 358 -1.73 3.02 10.74
N HIS A 359 -1.23 4.22 10.38
CA HIS A 359 -0.09 4.80 11.09
C HIS A 359 -0.50 5.75 12.23
N CYS A 360 -1.54 6.59 12.07
CA CYS A 360 -1.98 7.50 13.13
C CYS A 360 -2.65 6.71 14.26
N PHE A 361 -3.74 5.99 13.96
CA PHE A 361 -4.50 5.30 15.01
C PHE A 361 -3.71 4.18 15.66
N ASN A 362 -2.99 3.38 14.89
CA ASN A 362 -2.22 2.26 15.46
C ASN A 362 -0.86 2.69 16.00
N GLY A 363 -0.30 3.82 15.57
CA GLY A 363 0.87 4.43 16.22
C GLY A 363 0.52 4.94 17.61
N ILE A 364 -0.63 5.62 17.77
CA ILE A 364 -1.16 6.01 19.08
C ILE A 364 -1.43 4.78 19.95
N TRP A 365 -2.09 3.77 19.40
CA TRP A 365 -2.38 2.53 20.12
C TRP A 365 -1.10 1.82 20.57
N GLY A 366 -0.10 1.67 19.70
CA GLY A 366 1.19 1.06 20.02
C GLY A 366 1.96 1.80 21.10
N THR A 367 1.93 3.13 21.08
CA THR A 367 2.52 3.97 22.12
C THR A 367 1.87 3.71 23.48
N ILE A 368 0.54 3.67 23.52
CA ILE A 368 -0.21 3.40 24.76
C ILE A 368 0.01 1.95 25.22
N ALA A 369 0.15 1.00 24.28
CA ALA A 369 0.30 -0.42 24.55
C ALA A 369 1.53 -0.74 25.40
N VAL A 370 2.63 0.02 25.28
CA VAL A 370 3.78 -0.10 26.20
C VAL A 370 3.34 0.04 27.66
N GLY A 371 2.57 1.09 27.97
CA GLY A 371 2.07 1.34 29.32
C GLY A 371 1.07 0.32 29.85
N LEU A 372 0.52 -0.51 28.95
CA LEU A 372 -0.43 -1.57 29.31
C LEU A 372 0.24 -2.95 29.42
N PHE A 373 1.20 -3.27 28.54
CA PHE A 373 1.67 -4.63 28.31
C PHE A 373 3.17 -4.86 28.51
N ALA A 374 3.95 -3.85 28.91
CA ALA A 374 5.35 -4.06 29.28
C ALA A 374 5.46 -5.02 30.47
N THR A 375 6.39 -5.99 30.41
CA THR A 375 6.53 -7.04 31.41
C THR A 375 7.97 -7.53 31.58
N GLU A 376 8.33 -7.85 32.82
CA GLU A 376 9.64 -8.43 33.14
C GLU A 376 9.91 -9.80 32.51
N THR A 377 8.85 -10.47 32.01
CA THR A 377 9.01 -11.76 31.31
C THR A 377 9.58 -11.61 29.90
N SER A 378 9.61 -10.39 29.36
CA SER A 378 10.21 -10.11 28.05
C SER A 378 11.75 -10.02 28.18
N PRO A 379 12.51 -10.67 27.30
CA PRO A 379 13.99 -10.64 27.35
C PRO A 379 14.62 -9.25 27.27
N GLY A 380 13.96 -8.28 26.60
CA GLY A 380 14.46 -6.91 26.48
C GLY A 380 14.15 -6.02 27.69
N TYR A 381 13.21 -6.41 28.56
CA TYR A 381 12.71 -5.57 29.63
C TYR A 381 13.79 -5.19 30.67
N ALA A 382 14.55 -6.17 31.16
CA ALA A 382 15.56 -5.93 32.19
C ALA A 382 16.61 -4.90 31.71
N MET A 383 17.07 -5.04 30.47
CA MET A 383 18.00 -4.09 29.85
C MET A 383 17.36 -2.71 29.65
N ALA A 384 16.12 -2.65 29.18
CA ALA A 384 15.42 -1.38 29.02
C ALA A 384 15.24 -0.64 30.35
N LEU A 385 15.02 -1.38 31.45
CA LEU A 385 14.90 -0.83 32.80
C LEU A 385 16.25 -0.33 33.31
N GLU A 386 17.33 -1.09 33.13
CA GLU A 386 18.69 -0.71 33.54
C GLU A 386 19.19 0.54 32.80
N GLU A 387 18.89 0.64 31.51
CA GLU A 387 19.24 1.80 30.69
C GLU A 387 18.30 3.01 30.91
N GLY A 388 17.28 2.88 31.75
CA GLY A 388 16.31 3.93 32.02
C GLY A 388 15.36 4.23 30.85
N ARG A 389 15.30 3.34 29.85
CA ARG A 389 14.41 3.47 28.68
C ARG A 389 12.95 3.13 29.01
N ILE A 390 12.71 2.45 30.12
CA ILE A 390 11.39 2.18 30.67
C ILE A 390 11.43 2.39 32.18
N ALA A 391 10.34 2.84 32.77
CA ALA A 391 10.31 3.15 34.21
C ALA A 391 9.60 2.07 35.07
N GLY A 392 8.96 1.08 34.42
CA GLY A 392 8.28 -0.02 35.12
C GLY A 392 7.41 -0.86 34.20
N GLU A 393 6.79 -1.89 34.78
CA GLU A 393 5.85 -2.74 34.06
C GLU A 393 4.56 -2.01 33.66
N GLY A 394 3.85 -2.58 32.69
CA GLY A 394 2.57 -2.12 32.23
C GLY A 394 1.44 -2.40 33.24
N LEU A 395 0.33 -1.68 33.05
CA LEU A 395 -0.84 -1.75 33.93
C LEU A 395 -1.36 -3.19 34.13
N PHE A 396 -1.41 -3.99 33.06
CA PHE A 396 -1.97 -5.35 33.11
C PHE A 396 -1.00 -6.40 33.69
N TYR A 397 0.25 -6.03 33.89
CA TYR A 397 1.28 -6.87 34.52
C TYR A 397 1.66 -6.42 35.93
N GLY A 398 0.88 -5.51 36.53
CA GLY A 398 1.02 -5.11 37.92
C GLY A 398 1.81 -3.82 38.15
N GLY A 399 2.35 -3.17 37.12
CA GLY A 399 3.12 -1.93 37.20
C GLY A 399 2.32 -0.67 37.56
N GLY A 400 0.99 -0.79 37.69
CA GLY A 400 0.15 0.37 38.00
C GLY A 400 0.07 1.37 36.84
N PHE A 401 -0.24 2.62 37.17
CA PHE A 401 -0.49 3.66 36.16
C PHE A 401 0.76 4.49 35.80
N TYR A 402 1.92 4.22 36.39
CA TYR A 402 3.08 5.08 36.20
C TYR A 402 3.60 5.06 34.76
N GLN A 403 3.94 3.86 34.24
CA GLN A 403 4.40 3.72 32.84
C GLN A 403 3.32 4.17 31.85
N LEU A 404 2.05 3.84 32.09
CA LEU A 404 0.95 4.31 31.25
C LEU A 404 0.85 5.84 31.26
N GLY A 405 1.04 6.48 32.39
CA GLY A 405 1.07 7.94 32.50
C GLY A 405 2.18 8.58 31.69
N LEU A 406 3.39 8.00 31.70
CA LEU A 406 4.51 8.43 30.89
C LEU A 406 4.22 8.28 29.38
N GLN A 407 3.65 7.16 28.98
CA GLN A 407 3.27 6.94 27.57
C GLN A 407 2.20 7.92 27.10
N LEU A 408 1.20 8.21 27.91
CA LEU A 408 0.17 9.21 27.59
C LEU A 408 0.74 10.63 27.51
N MET A 409 1.66 10.97 28.39
CA MET A 409 2.35 12.27 28.38
C MET A 409 3.22 12.43 27.13
N GLY A 410 4.05 11.45 26.81
CA GLY A 410 4.89 11.47 25.62
C GLY A 410 4.07 11.50 24.34
N PHE A 411 3.02 10.66 24.26
CA PHE A 411 2.03 10.72 23.18
C PHE A 411 1.47 12.13 22.99
N ALA A 412 1.00 12.77 24.06
CA ALA A 412 0.39 14.09 23.97
C ALA A 412 1.40 15.17 23.54
N ALA A 413 2.62 15.09 24.02
CA ALA A 413 3.69 16.04 23.69
C ALA A 413 4.10 15.92 22.21
N VAL A 414 4.40 14.72 21.72
CA VAL A 414 4.82 14.48 20.35
C VAL A 414 3.66 14.77 19.37
N ALA A 415 2.43 14.36 19.70
CA ALA A 415 1.25 14.70 18.92
C ALA A 415 1.03 16.22 18.85
N GLY A 416 1.15 16.92 19.98
CA GLY A 416 1.04 18.39 20.06
C GLY A 416 2.08 19.09 19.18
N TRP A 417 3.35 18.68 19.26
CA TRP A 417 4.41 19.16 18.38
C TRP A 417 4.08 18.96 16.91
N THR A 418 3.71 17.73 16.54
CA THR A 418 3.41 17.38 15.15
C THR A 418 2.21 18.17 14.62
N VAL A 419 1.14 18.28 15.40
CA VAL A 419 -0.07 19.02 15.00
C VAL A 419 0.26 20.48 14.72
N VAL A 420 0.92 21.16 15.67
CA VAL A 420 1.22 22.60 15.56
C VAL A 420 2.14 22.89 14.38
N THR A 421 3.22 22.12 14.28
CA THR A 421 4.23 22.34 13.24
C THR A 421 3.71 21.99 11.85
N MET A 422 3.01 20.86 11.68
CA MET A 422 2.52 20.43 10.38
C MET A 422 1.36 21.27 9.86
N ILE A 423 0.49 21.78 10.73
CA ILE A 423 -0.51 22.81 10.33
C ILE A 423 0.22 24.02 9.74
N GLY A 424 1.23 24.54 10.44
CA GLY A 424 2.04 25.68 9.96
C GLY A 424 2.70 25.39 8.61
N VAL A 425 3.33 24.23 8.47
CA VAL A 425 4.01 23.80 7.24
C VAL A 425 3.04 23.70 6.07
N PHE A 426 1.91 22.99 6.21
CA PHE A 426 0.97 22.83 5.09
C PHE A 426 0.30 24.14 4.70
N PHE A 427 -0.03 25.04 5.64
CA PHE A 427 -0.54 26.35 5.29
C PHE A 427 0.51 27.22 4.61
N ALA A 428 1.76 27.18 5.03
CA ALA A 428 2.86 27.90 4.36
C ALA A 428 3.07 27.37 2.93
N ILE A 429 3.11 26.07 2.73
CA ILE A 429 3.23 25.46 1.40
C ILE A 429 2.04 25.85 0.52
N ARG A 430 0.82 25.78 1.06
CA ARG A 430 -0.39 26.19 0.35
C ARG A 430 -0.35 27.64 -0.10
N ALA A 431 0.16 28.54 0.74
CA ALA A 431 0.25 29.98 0.46
C ALA A 431 1.35 30.30 -0.57
N ILE A 432 2.49 29.60 -0.54
CA ILE A 432 3.66 29.93 -1.37
C ILE A 432 3.61 29.20 -2.73
N PHE A 433 3.35 27.89 -2.72
CA PHE A 433 3.45 27.02 -3.89
C PHE A 433 2.09 26.52 -4.41
N GLY A 434 1.05 26.63 -3.57
CA GLY A 434 -0.21 25.91 -3.77
C GLY A 434 -0.03 24.42 -3.43
N LEU A 435 -0.98 23.83 -2.70
CA LEU A 435 -0.86 22.45 -2.23
C LEU A 435 -1.43 21.42 -3.21
N ARG A 436 -2.56 21.76 -3.87
CA ARG A 436 -3.35 20.90 -4.73
C ARG A 436 -3.15 21.23 -6.20
N VAL A 437 -3.18 20.20 -7.04
CA VAL A 437 -3.27 20.34 -8.51
C VAL A 437 -4.64 20.87 -8.94
N SER A 438 -4.78 21.32 -10.17
CA SER A 438 -6.07 21.72 -10.74
C SER A 438 -6.99 20.51 -10.94
N ALA A 439 -8.30 20.75 -11.07
CA ALA A 439 -9.28 19.70 -11.36
C ALA A 439 -8.96 18.97 -12.68
N GLU A 440 -8.54 19.71 -13.70
CA GLU A 440 -8.17 19.13 -14.99
C GLU A 440 -6.95 18.18 -14.88
N GLU A 441 -5.92 18.57 -14.13
CA GLU A 441 -4.73 17.73 -13.89
C GLU A 441 -5.08 16.48 -13.11
N GLU A 442 -5.94 16.59 -12.07
CA GLU A 442 -6.40 15.44 -11.29
C GLU A 442 -7.22 14.45 -12.14
N ILE A 443 -8.06 14.95 -13.07
CA ILE A 443 -8.83 14.12 -13.99
C ILE A 443 -7.92 13.43 -15.01
N LYS A 444 -6.96 14.15 -15.60
CA LYS A 444 -6.01 13.58 -16.55
C LYS A 444 -5.05 12.58 -15.92
N GLY A 445 -4.66 12.80 -14.67
CA GLY A 445 -3.68 12.01 -13.95
C GLY A 445 -2.31 12.68 -13.87
N LEU A 446 -1.64 12.44 -12.73
CA LEU A 446 -0.39 13.13 -12.39
C LEU A 446 0.83 12.57 -13.12
N ASP A 447 0.75 11.37 -13.68
CA ASP A 447 1.84 10.81 -14.49
C ASP A 447 2.12 11.71 -15.71
N ILE A 448 1.07 12.08 -16.43
CA ILE A 448 1.23 12.92 -17.61
C ILE A 448 1.41 14.41 -17.25
N THR A 449 0.70 14.92 -16.25
CA THR A 449 0.67 16.35 -15.97
C THR A 449 1.88 16.85 -15.18
N GLU A 450 2.41 16.05 -14.27
CA GLU A 450 3.57 16.40 -13.44
C GLU A 450 4.89 15.87 -14.02
N HIS A 451 4.87 14.77 -14.79
CA HIS A 451 6.08 14.09 -15.26
C HIS A 451 6.16 13.89 -16.77
N GLY A 452 5.11 14.24 -17.53
CA GLY A 452 5.08 14.01 -18.97
C GLY A 452 5.09 12.51 -19.35
N LEU A 453 4.75 11.61 -18.41
CA LEU A 453 4.73 10.18 -18.61
C LEU A 453 3.32 9.74 -19.05
N PRO A 454 3.10 9.31 -20.31
CA PRO A 454 1.77 8.97 -20.81
C PRO A 454 1.14 7.78 -20.07
N SER A 455 1.93 6.81 -19.66
CA SER A 455 1.52 5.66 -18.84
C SER A 455 2.72 5.02 -18.16
N ALA A 456 2.55 4.59 -16.92
CA ALA A 456 3.51 3.71 -16.24
C ALA A 456 3.38 2.25 -16.70
N TYR A 457 2.31 1.92 -17.44
CA TYR A 457 2.00 0.58 -17.96
C TYR A 457 1.91 0.63 -19.49
N ASP A 458 3.04 0.38 -20.14
CA ASP A 458 3.07 0.29 -21.60
C ASP A 458 2.40 -1.01 -22.08
N GLY A 459 1.54 -0.91 -23.09
CA GLY A 459 0.83 -2.05 -23.67
C GLY A 459 -0.37 -2.59 -22.88
N PHE A 460 -0.72 -2.01 -21.72
CA PHE A 460 -1.92 -2.36 -20.95
C PHE A 460 -3.09 -1.42 -21.25
N VAL A 461 -4.29 -1.99 -21.34
CA VAL A 461 -5.53 -1.21 -21.46
C VAL A 461 -6.01 -0.83 -20.06
N ILE A 462 -6.04 0.46 -19.78
CA ILE A 462 -6.60 0.98 -18.53
C ILE A 462 -8.11 1.01 -18.66
N ALA A 463 -8.85 0.34 -17.76
CA ALA A 463 -10.31 0.43 -17.75
C ALA A 463 -10.75 1.87 -17.49
N PRO A 464 -11.78 2.39 -18.21
CA PRO A 464 -12.25 3.76 -18.00
C PRO A 464 -12.77 3.95 -16.58
N GLU A 465 -12.51 5.13 -16.01
CA GLU A 465 -13.04 5.49 -14.70
C GLU A 465 -14.56 5.56 -14.72
N LYS A 466 -15.19 5.00 -13.68
CA LYS A 466 -16.64 4.97 -13.52
C LYS A 466 -17.21 6.18 -12.78
N ILE A 467 -16.43 7.23 -12.64
CA ILE A 467 -16.77 8.42 -11.87
C ILE A 467 -17.29 9.48 -12.82
N ASP A 468 -18.48 9.97 -12.54
CA ASP A 468 -19.07 11.09 -13.26
C ASP A 468 -18.60 12.41 -12.61
N TYR A 469 -17.75 13.13 -13.33
CA TYR A 469 -17.22 14.42 -12.90
C TYR A 469 -18.07 15.61 -13.36
N GLU A 470 -19.16 15.39 -14.09
CA GLU A 470 -19.96 16.49 -14.68
C GLU A 470 -20.46 17.46 -13.63
N ASP A 471 -20.91 16.97 -12.47
CA ASP A 471 -21.40 17.83 -11.38
C ASP A 471 -20.29 18.67 -10.71
N GLU A 472 -19.02 18.29 -10.82
CA GLU A 472 -17.88 19.03 -10.21
C GLU A 472 -17.25 20.05 -11.16
N LEU A 473 -17.46 19.88 -12.47
CA LEU A 473 -17.01 20.80 -13.52
C LEU A 473 -18.03 21.91 -13.82
N LEU A 474 -19.27 21.78 -13.36
CA LEU A 474 -20.35 22.75 -13.59
C LEU A 474 -20.04 24.22 -13.18
N PRO A 475 -19.15 24.52 -12.22
CA PRO A 475 -18.77 25.91 -11.97
C PRO A 475 -17.86 26.54 -13.04
N LEU A 476 -17.31 25.72 -13.95
CA LEU A 476 -16.34 26.16 -14.97
C LEU A 476 -16.93 26.20 -16.40
N ALA A 477 -18.12 25.67 -16.61
CA ALA A 477 -18.77 25.61 -17.91
C ALA A 477 -20.09 26.41 -17.92
N GLU A 478 -20.00 27.74 -18.01
CA GLU A 478 -21.09 28.52 -18.54
C GLU A 478 -21.01 28.54 -20.07
N GLU A 479 -21.49 27.44 -20.69
CA GLU A 479 -22.09 27.47 -22.04
C GLU A 479 -22.83 26.15 -22.25
N LYS A 480 -24.13 26.16 -21.95
CA LYS A 480 -25.04 25.14 -22.44
C LYS A 480 -25.17 25.27 -23.95
N LEU A 481 -24.51 24.36 -24.68
CA LEU A 481 -24.85 24.16 -26.09
C LEU A 481 -26.32 23.72 -26.19
N PRO A 482 -27.13 24.34 -27.05
CA PRO A 482 -28.51 23.94 -27.21
C PRO A 482 -28.57 22.51 -27.74
N VAL A 483 -29.32 21.65 -27.03
CA VAL A 483 -29.69 20.33 -27.54
C VAL A 483 -30.51 20.57 -28.81
N THR A 484 -29.89 20.35 -29.96
CA THR A 484 -30.59 20.41 -31.24
C THR A 484 -31.50 19.22 -31.33
N GLU A 485 -32.82 19.45 -31.28
CA GLU A 485 -33.83 18.51 -31.73
C GLU A 485 -33.54 18.13 -33.18
N ALA A 486 -33.01 16.98 -33.42
CA ALA A 486 -33.13 16.25 -34.69
C ALA A 486 -32.61 14.81 -34.56
N LEU A 487 -33.31 13.97 -33.80
CA LEU A 487 -33.38 12.59 -34.18
C LEU A 487 -34.60 12.46 -35.12
N GLN A 488 -34.47 12.92 -36.35
CA GLN A 488 -35.31 12.45 -37.44
C GLN A 488 -35.05 10.95 -37.60
N GLU A 489 -36.13 10.16 -37.54
CA GLU A 489 -36.11 8.77 -37.96
C GLU A 489 -35.42 8.66 -39.31
N SER A 490 -34.18 8.16 -39.33
CA SER A 490 -33.58 7.72 -40.57
C SER A 490 -34.28 6.42 -40.94
N SER A 491 -35.11 6.49 -41.96
CA SER A 491 -35.59 5.29 -42.66
C SER A 491 -34.36 4.43 -43.01
N LEU A 492 -34.34 3.18 -42.53
CA LEU A 492 -33.33 2.21 -42.94
C LEU A 492 -33.31 2.17 -44.47
N PRO A 493 -32.15 2.31 -45.13
CA PRO A 493 -32.07 2.18 -46.56
C PRO A 493 -32.54 0.78 -46.99
N ASP A 494 -33.28 0.71 -48.08
CA ASP A 494 -33.77 -0.52 -48.69
C ASP A 494 -32.64 -1.57 -48.78
N VAL A 495 -32.99 -2.79 -48.45
CA VAL A 495 -32.11 -3.95 -48.50
C VAL A 495 -31.55 -4.08 -49.92
N GLU A 496 -30.23 -3.86 -50.09
CA GLU A 496 -29.55 -4.08 -51.37
C GLU A 496 -29.86 -5.48 -51.94
N PRO A 497 -30.00 -5.62 -53.26
CA PRO A 497 -30.25 -6.93 -53.89
C PRO A 497 -29.15 -7.93 -53.54
N ALA A 498 -29.50 -9.22 -53.47
CA ALA A 498 -28.54 -10.28 -53.17
C ALA A 498 -27.36 -10.25 -54.17
N PRO A 499 -26.13 -10.58 -53.73
CA PRO A 499 -24.97 -10.72 -54.62
C PRO A 499 -25.27 -11.68 -55.78
N ALA A 500 -24.59 -11.52 -56.92
CA ALA A 500 -24.85 -12.28 -58.14
C ALA A 500 -24.63 -13.81 -57.99
N ASP A 501 -23.90 -14.24 -56.95
CA ASP A 501 -23.66 -15.66 -56.60
C ASP A 501 -24.74 -16.30 -55.72
N GLY A 502 -25.73 -15.52 -55.27
CA GLY A 502 -26.84 -16.00 -54.43
C GLY A 502 -26.47 -16.25 -52.94
N HIS A 503 -25.22 -16.09 -52.56
CA HIS A 503 -24.73 -16.34 -51.19
C HIS A 503 -24.72 -15.06 -50.35
N ARG A 504 -25.62 -14.95 -49.37
CA ARG A 504 -25.60 -13.85 -48.40
C ARG A 504 -24.68 -14.16 -47.24
N LEU A 505 -23.71 -13.28 -47.01
CA LEU A 505 -22.88 -13.33 -45.80
C LEU A 505 -23.60 -12.65 -44.63
N THR A 506 -23.72 -13.35 -43.52
CA THR A 506 -24.38 -12.83 -42.30
C THR A 506 -23.46 -12.97 -41.12
N LYS A 507 -23.12 -11.85 -40.46
CA LYS A 507 -22.43 -11.85 -39.18
C LYS A 507 -23.46 -12.00 -38.04
N ILE A 508 -23.21 -12.97 -37.17
CA ILE A 508 -23.96 -13.18 -35.95
C ILE A 508 -23.04 -12.87 -34.77
N GLN A 509 -23.41 -11.85 -34.03
CA GLN A 509 -22.69 -11.41 -32.82
C GLN A 509 -23.47 -11.88 -31.60
N ILE A 510 -22.84 -12.66 -30.75
CA ILE A 510 -23.43 -13.26 -29.56
C ILE A 510 -22.75 -12.70 -28.35
N ILE A 511 -23.49 -12.08 -27.42
CA ILE A 511 -22.96 -11.61 -26.14
C ILE A 511 -23.51 -12.51 -25.03
N CYS A 512 -22.64 -13.20 -24.30
CA CYS A 512 -23.03 -14.13 -23.25
C CYS A 512 -22.13 -14.08 -22.01
N LYS A 513 -22.45 -14.89 -21.01
CA LYS A 513 -21.60 -15.09 -19.81
C LYS A 513 -20.39 -15.94 -20.19
N GLU A 514 -19.21 -15.61 -19.64
CA GLU A 514 -17.97 -16.36 -19.86
C GLU A 514 -18.11 -17.87 -19.52
N ALA A 515 -18.82 -18.19 -18.44
CA ALA A 515 -19.07 -19.58 -18.03
C ALA A 515 -19.86 -20.43 -19.05
N LYS A 516 -20.43 -19.80 -20.08
CA LYS A 516 -21.16 -20.47 -21.16
C LYS A 516 -20.39 -20.57 -22.48
N LEU A 517 -19.18 -19.97 -22.53
CA LEU A 517 -18.41 -19.87 -23.77
C LEU A 517 -18.09 -21.26 -24.35
N GLU A 518 -17.54 -22.17 -23.55
CA GLU A 518 -17.13 -23.50 -23.99
C GLU A 518 -18.30 -24.27 -24.63
N LYS A 519 -19.46 -24.32 -23.95
CA LYS A 519 -20.64 -24.97 -24.48
C LYS A 519 -21.18 -24.31 -25.74
N LEU A 520 -21.05 -22.99 -25.85
CA LEU A 520 -21.48 -22.25 -27.04
C LEU A 520 -20.57 -22.54 -28.23
N THR A 521 -19.23 -22.56 -28.01
CA THR A 521 -18.26 -22.88 -29.07
C THR A 521 -18.47 -24.30 -29.60
N ASP A 522 -18.66 -25.28 -28.70
CA ASP A 522 -18.95 -26.67 -29.10
C ASP A 522 -20.21 -26.77 -29.98
N ALA A 523 -21.30 -26.13 -29.54
CA ALA A 523 -22.55 -26.15 -30.30
C ALA A 523 -22.44 -25.48 -31.69
N LEU A 524 -21.62 -24.42 -31.81
CA LEU A 524 -21.36 -23.75 -33.08
C LEU A 524 -20.49 -24.61 -34.01
N ILE A 525 -19.47 -25.29 -33.46
CA ILE A 525 -18.62 -26.21 -34.21
C ILE A 525 -19.43 -27.42 -34.73
N GLU A 526 -20.34 -27.99 -33.91
CA GLU A 526 -21.24 -29.07 -34.33
C GLU A 526 -22.16 -28.67 -35.48
N LEU A 527 -22.51 -27.39 -35.58
CA LEU A 527 -23.28 -26.86 -36.73
C LEU A 527 -22.44 -26.63 -37.98
N GLY A 528 -21.13 -26.82 -37.92
CA GLY A 528 -20.22 -26.61 -39.04
C GLY A 528 -19.66 -25.17 -39.13
N VAL A 529 -19.74 -24.37 -38.08
CA VAL A 529 -19.07 -23.06 -38.03
C VAL A 529 -17.56 -23.27 -37.91
N THR A 530 -16.80 -22.89 -38.94
CA THR A 530 -15.33 -23.13 -39.03
C THR A 530 -14.51 -22.00 -38.42
N GLY A 531 -15.05 -20.78 -38.37
CA GLY A 531 -14.34 -19.60 -37.84
C GLY A 531 -15.18 -18.79 -36.87
N MET A 532 -14.60 -18.45 -35.72
CA MET A 532 -15.20 -17.54 -34.75
C MET A 532 -14.18 -16.64 -34.12
N THR A 533 -14.57 -15.40 -33.80
CA THR A 533 -13.76 -14.44 -33.05
C THR A 533 -14.37 -14.25 -31.68
N VAL A 534 -13.55 -14.40 -30.63
CA VAL A 534 -13.96 -14.23 -29.24
C VAL A 534 -13.29 -13.01 -28.66
N SER A 535 -14.08 -12.12 -28.04
CA SER A 535 -13.59 -10.92 -27.35
C SER A 535 -14.21 -10.82 -25.96
N HIS A 536 -13.42 -10.43 -24.97
CA HIS A 536 -13.94 -10.10 -23.65
C HIS A 536 -14.51 -8.68 -23.66
N VAL A 537 -15.74 -8.53 -23.19
CA VAL A 537 -16.45 -7.25 -23.17
C VAL A 537 -17.07 -7.01 -21.81
N MET A 538 -17.29 -5.76 -21.48
CA MET A 538 -18.02 -5.36 -20.28
C MET A 538 -19.43 -4.94 -20.65
N GLY A 539 -20.44 -5.56 -20.02
CA GLY A 539 -21.86 -5.31 -20.31
C GLY A 539 -22.59 -4.67 -19.14
N CYS A 540 -23.39 -3.64 -19.44
CA CYS A 540 -24.33 -3.02 -18.51
C CYS A 540 -25.76 -3.36 -18.94
N GLY A 541 -26.65 -3.63 -17.99
CA GLY A 541 -28.06 -3.95 -18.29
C GLY A 541 -28.90 -4.17 -17.04
N ALA A 542 -30.09 -4.77 -17.21
CA ALA A 542 -31.01 -5.05 -16.11
C ALA A 542 -30.44 -6.03 -15.06
N GLN A 543 -29.42 -6.82 -15.41
CA GLN A 543 -28.68 -7.65 -14.47
C GLN A 543 -27.75 -6.76 -13.64
N LYS A 544 -28.08 -6.56 -12.37
CA LYS A 544 -27.19 -5.91 -11.40
C LYS A 544 -26.24 -6.97 -10.83
N GLY A 545 -24.95 -6.63 -10.68
CA GLY A 545 -23.99 -7.43 -9.93
C GLY A 545 -24.38 -7.53 -8.46
N ALA A 546 -23.87 -8.54 -7.77
CA ALA A 546 -23.97 -8.59 -6.31
C ALA A 546 -23.27 -7.34 -5.74
N PRO A 547 -23.78 -6.73 -4.66
CA PRO A 547 -23.10 -5.61 -4.03
C PRO A 547 -21.73 -6.07 -3.54
N GLU A 548 -20.71 -5.34 -3.92
CA GLU A 548 -19.34 -5.52 -3.47
C GLU A 548 -18.97 -4.40 -2.50
N TYR A 549 -18.07 -4.68 -1.57
CA TYR A 549 -17.59 -3.69 -0.62
C TYR A 549 -16.10 -3.49 -0.82
N TYR A 550 -15.69 -2.24 -0.90
CA TYR A 550 -14.28 -1.85 -0.86
C TYR A 550 -14.07 -0.90 0.31
N ARG A 551 -13.24 -1.30 1.28
CA ARG A 551 -12.96 -0.52 2.50
C ARG A 551 -14.22 -0.06 3.24
N GLY A 552 -15.25 -0.92 3.25
CA GLY A 552 -16.54 -0.64 3.89
C GLY A 552 -17.50 0.22 3.09
N VAL A 553 -17.12 0.67 1.89
CA VAL A 553 -17.99 1.40 0.96
C VAL A 553 -18.63 0.42 -0.02
N MET A 554 -19.95 0.44 -0.14
CA MET A 554 -20.70 -0.41 -1.07
C MET A 554 -20.45 0.06 -2.50
N MET A 555 -19.98 -0.86 -3.36
CA MET A 555 -19.84 -0.65 -4.79
C MET A 555 -20.98 -1.35 -5.52
N GLN A 556 -21.68 -0.65 -6.41
CA GLN A 556 -22.57 -1.28 -7.36
C GLN A 556 -21.77 -1.63 -8.62
N ALA A 557 -21.62 -2.91 -8.91
CA ALA A 557 -21.05 -3.35 -10.17
C ALA A 557 -22.05 -3.02 -11.29
N THR A 558 -21.82 -1.92 -11.98
CA THR A 558 -22.65 -1.49 -13.13
C THR A 558 -22.29 -2.20 -14.42
N LEU A 559 -21.05 -2.67 -14.54
CA LEU A 559 -20.53 -3.43 -15.67
C LEU A 559 -20.18 -4.84 -15.20
N LEU A 560 -20.68 -5.83 -15.94
CA LEU A 560 -20.40 -7.26 -15.71
C LEU A 560 -19.52 -7.80 -16.82
N PRO A 561 -18.54 -8.67 -16.53
CA PRO A 561 -17.76 -9.34 -17.56
C PRO A 561 -18.66 -10.22 -18.41
N LYS A 562 -18.51 -10.13 -19.72
CA LYS A 562 -19.19 -10.90 -20.75
C LYS A 562 -18.19 -11.29 -21.82
N VAL A 563 -18.54 -12.26 -22.64
CA VAL A 563 -17.85 -12.56 -23.88
C VAL A 563 -18.73 -12.24 -25.07
N GLN A 564 -18.10 -11.70 -26.10
CA GLN A 564 -18.68 -11.51 -27.42
C GLN A 564 -18.09 -12.55 -28.35
N VAL A 565 -18.92 -13.32 -28.98
CA VAL A 565 -18.57 -14.31 -30.00
C VAL A 565 -19.13 -13.83 -31.32
N ASP A 566 -18.28 -13.58 -32.30
CA ASP A 566 -18.64 -13.17 -33.66
C ASP A 566 -18.38 -14.33 -34.61
N VAL A 567 -19.44 -14.70 -35.38
CA VAL A 567 -19.36 -15.70 -36.45
C VAL A 567 -19.91 -15.11 -37.73
N VAL A 568 -19.35 -15.49 -38.87
CA VAL A 568 -19.90 -15.13 -40.19
C VAL A 568 -20.31 -16.42 -40.89
N VAL A 569 -21.58 -16.50 -41.29
CA VAL A 569 -22.14 -17.67 -41.94
C VAL A 569 -22.74 -17.31 -43.31
N SER A 570 -22.79 -18.26 -44.21
CA SER A 570 -23.41 -18.15 -45.55
C SER A 570 -24.34 -19.32 -45.86
N GLN A 571 -23.81 -20.55 -45.86
CA GLN A 571 -24.64 -21.75 -46.15
C GLN A 571 -25.39 -22.27 -44.94
N ILE A 572 -24.86 -22.02 -43.73
CA ILE A 572 -25.55 -22.40 -42.50
C ILE A 572 -26.76 -21.46 -42.31
N PRO A 573 -28.01 -21.97 -42.24
CA PRO A 573 -29.16 -21.13 -42.01
C PRO A 573 -29.03 -20.37 -40.70
N VAL A 574 -29.25 -19.07 -40.73
CA VAL A 574 -29.15 -18.19 -39.57
C VAL A 574 -30.06 -18.66 -38.43
N GLU A 575 -31.22 -19.17 -38.76
CA GLU A 575 -32.21 -19.72 -37.83
C GLU A 575 -31.64 -20.90 -37.03
N ASN A 576 -30.83 -21.77 -37.67
CA ASN A 576 -30.19 -22.92 -37.00
C ASN A 576 -29.16 -22.44 -35.97
N VAL A 577 -28.36 -21.42 -36.34
CA VAL A 577 -27.39 -20.80 -35.40
C VAL A 577 -28.12 -20.17 -34.22
N ILE A 578 -29.20 -19.41 -34.48
CA ILE A 578 -30.01 -18.80 -33.42
C ILE A 578 -30.62 -19.87 -32.50
N ALA A 579 -31.11 -20.97 -33.05
CA ALA A 579 -31.71 -22.07 -32.29
C ALA A 579 -30.66 -22.73 -31.38
N ALA A 580 -29.47 -23.02 -31.91
CA ALA A 580 -28.37 -23.59 -31.14
C ALA A 580 -27.88 -22.65 -30.01
N VAL A 581 -27.72 -21.36 -30.33
CA VAL A 581 -27.33 -20.35 -29.31
C VAL A 581 -28.41 -20.25 -28.23
N LYS A 582 -29.68 -20.20 -28.59
CA LYS A 582 -30.78 -20.16 -27.62
C LYS A 582 -30.80 -21.40 -26.72
N SER A 583 -30.69 -22.60 -27.30
CA SER A 583 -30.71 -23.84 -26.52
C SER A 583 -29.57 -23.95 -25.54
N THR A 584 -28.38 -23.43 -25.92
CA THR A 584 -27.17 -23.50 -25.11
C THR A 584 -27.15 -22.43 -23.99
N LEU A 585 -27.60 -21.22 -24.32
CA LEU A 585 -27.48 -20.09 -23.39
C LEU A 585 -28.68 -19.94 -22.45
N TYR A 586 -29.85 -20.44 -22.83
CA TYR A 586 -31.09 -20.25 -22.09
C TYR A 586 -31.05 -20.85 -20.69
N THR A 587 -31.36 -20.02 -19.69
CA THR A 587 -31.54 -20.42 -18.29
C THR A 587 -32.89 -19.93 -17.72
N GLY A 588 -33.64 -19.12 -18.48
CA GLY A 588 -34.88 -18.50 -18.03
C GLY A 588 -34.67 -17.27 -17.11
N HIS A 589 -33.43 -16.85 -16.92
CA HIS A 589 -33.08 -15.71 -16.06
C HIS A 589 -32.50 -14.52 -16.83
N ILE A 590 -32.66 -13.32 -16.29
CA ILE A 590 -32.07 -12.12 -16.85
C ILE A 590 -30.54 -12.31 -16.94
N GLY A 591 -29.97 -12.03 -18.11
CA GLY A 591 -28.52 -12.11 -18.34
C GLY A 591 -28.05 -13.30 -19.16
N ASP A 592 -28.97 -14.07 -19.78
CA ASP A 592 -28.66 -15.20 -20.67
C ASP A 592 -27.88 -14.78 -21.92
N GLY A 593 -28.01 -13.54 -22.35
CA GLY A 593 -27.27 -13.00 -23.49
C GLY A 593 -28.14 -12.27 -24.49
N LYS A 594 -27.51 -11.83 -25.58
CA LYS A 594 -28.18 -11.22 -26.76
C LYS A 594 -27.50 -11.67 -28.04
N ILE A 595 -28.30 -11.78 -29.10
CA ILE A 595 -27.82 -12.11 -30.44
C ILE A 595 -28.14 -10.91 -31.33
N PHE A 596 -27.15 -10.43 -32.06
CA PHE A 596 -27.30 -9.37 -33.07
C PHE A 596 -26.91 -9.94 -34.43
N ILE A 597 -27.66 -9.57 -35.46
CA ILE A 597 -27.54 -10.10 -36.81
C ILE A 597 -27.27 -8.93 -37.75
N TYR A 598 -26.17 -9.02 -38.50
CA TYR A 598 -25.74 -7.97 -39.41
C TYR A 598 -25.49 -8.53 -40.80
N PRO A 599 -25.91 -7.83 -41.87
CA PRO A 599 -25.48 -8.18 -43.24
C PRO A 599 -24.00 -7.81 -43.40
N VAL A 600 -23.22 -8.71 -43.99
CA VAL A 600 -21.82 -8.48 -44.36
C VAL A 600 -21.78 -8.27 -45.87
N ARG A 601 -21.21 -7.13 -46.28
CA ARG A 601 -21.14 -6.80 -47.73
C ARG A 601 -20.15 -7.69 -48.47
N ASN A 602 -19.03 -7.98 -47.89
CA ASN A 602 -17.97 -8.80 -48.45
C ASN A 602 -17.05 -9.34 -47.37
N ALA A 603 -16.37 -10.45 -47.61
CA ALA A 603 -15.26 -10.96 -46.83
C ALA A 603 -14.09 -11.17 -47.80
N VAL A 604 -12.85 -10.88 -47.35
CA VAL A 604 -11.64 -11.07 -48.16
C VAL A 604 -10.64 -11.87 -47.34
N LYS A 605 -10.17 -12.97 -47.88
CA LYS A 605 -9.13 -13.83 -47.26
C LYS A 605 -7.78 -13.24 -47.52
N VAL A 606 -7.09 -12.75 -46.51
CA VAL A 606 -5.80 -12.02 -46.62
C VAL A 606 -4.71 -12.87 -47.30
N ARG A 607 -4.69 -14.17 -47.04
CA ARG A 607 -3.67 -15.07 -47.57
C ARG A 607 -3.79 -15.31 -49.12
N THR A 608 -5.01 -15.44 -49.63
CA THR A 608 -5.28 -15.88 -51.01
C THR A 608 -5.89 -14.78 -51.87
N GLY A 609 -6.49 -13.76 -51.28
CA GLY A 609 -7.27 -12.73 -51.97
C GLY A 609 -8.67 -13.18 -52.39
N GLU A 610 -9.12 -14.37 -51.99
CA GLU A 610 -10.49 -14.85 -52.24
C GLU A 610 -11.51 -13.95 -51.58
N GLU A 611 -12.65 -13.76 -52.22
CA GLU A 611 -13.70 -12.86 -51.79
C GLU A 611 -15.03 -13.59 -51.62
N GLY A 612 -15.97 -12.96 -50.89
CA GLY A 612 -17.30 -13.44 -50.70
C GLY A 612 -17.35 -14.77 -49.94
N TYR A 613 -18.16 -15.70 -50.47
CA TYR A 613 -18.32 -17.03 -49.90
C TYR A 613 -17.00 -17.83 -49.82
N ASP A 614 -16.19 -17.76 -50.87
CA ASP A 614 -14.94 -18.51 -50.95
C ASP A 614 -13.91 -18.08 -49.89
N ALA A 615 -13.97 -16.83 -49.47
CA ALA A 615 -13.14 -16.32 -48.39
C ALA A 615 -13.45 -16.96 -47.01
N LEU A 616 -14.63 -17.54 -46.83
CA LEU A 616 -15.06 -18.24 -45.61
C LEU A 616 -14.71 -19.74 -45.62
N GLN A 617 -14.22 -20.28 -46.74
CA GLN A 617 -13.88 -21.70 -46.84
C GLN A 617 -12.41 -21.88 -46.42
N ASP A 618 -12.17 -22.57 -45.32
CA ASP A 618 -10.87 -23.07 -44.96
C ASP A 618 -10.71 -24.48 -45.57
N VAL A 619 -10.28 -24.51 -46.81
CA VAL A 619 -9.78 -25.76 -47.43
C VAL A 619 -8.30 -25.85 -47.15
N GLU A 620 -7.85 -26.93 -46.48
CA GLU A 620 -6.45 -27.22 -46.31
C GLU A 620 -5.74 -27.43 -47.66
#